data_a27b794a56a9e9fbfb559c77bb932234
#
_entry.id   a27b794a56a9e9fbfb559c77bb932234
#
_cell.length_a   1.000
_cell.length_b   1.000
_cell.length_c   1.000
_cell.angle_alpha   90.00
_cell.angle_beta   90.00
_cell.angle_gamma   90.00
#
_symmetry.space_group_name_H-M   'P 1'
#
loop_
_entity.id
_entity.type
_entity.pdbx_description
1 polymer ?
#
loop_
_entity_poly.entity_id
_entity_poly.type
_entity_poly.pdbx_seq_one_letter_code
_entity_poly.pdbx_strand_id
1 'polypeptide(L)'
;TCLLQHVNLGACTLDNLQEAFVSGMSELCDLHGRTGVGESGEYLTPDKDRQVGLGVLGLSNFLRRYGITYKDFGEALRLVNLGHSASNEAGIAAVALDRAILEAAQVAHKNNMVRAFAIAPTASCSYRSRDLDGFTCTPEIAPPIARTVDRDSGEFGVKQVNYGDVEIASEVGWDAYKRVADEIMTMLDRTGLLHGYSFNSWSDVVTYNEAFIEEWLGSSQTSLYYSLQVMGDVQDKSDAYA
;
A
#
# COMPACT_ATOMS: atom_id res chain seq x y z
N THR A 1 13.18 -1.27 16.53
CA THR A 1 12.09 -2.28 16.47
C THR A 1 11.27 -2.04 15.21
N CYS A 2 11.08 -3.06 14.38
CA CYS A 2 10.28 -2.96 13.16
C CYS A 2 8.82 -3.33 13.50
N LEU A 3 7.96 -2.33 13.65
CA LEU A 3 6.53 -2.49 13.90
C LEU A 3 5.74 -1.95 12.70
N LEU A 4 5.13 -2.87 11.96
CA LEU A 4 4.33 -2.56 10.80
C LEU A 4 2.90 -3.07 10.98
N GLN A 5 1.94 -2.28 10.56
CA GLN A 5 0.52 -2.64 10.45
C GLN A 5 -0.05 -2.07 9.15
N HIS A 6 -1.08 -2.70 8.62
CA HIS A 6 -1.66 -2.30 7.33
C HIS A 6 -3.17 -2.23 7.44
N VAL A 7 -3.72 -1.10 7.03
CA VAL A 7 -5.16 -0.96 6.84
C VAL A 7 -5.56 -1.74 5.60
N ASN A 8 -6.52 -2.66 5.75
CA ASN A 8 -7.10 -3.37 4.61
C ASN A 8 -8.14 -2.47 3.92
N LEU A 9 -7.72 -1.73 2.91
CA LEU A 9 -8.59 -0.84 2.14
C LEU A 9 -9.76 -1.62 1.49
N GLY A 10 -9.51 -2.86 1.03
CA GLY A 10 -10.56 -3.71 0.45
C GLY A 10 -11.72 -4.02 1.42
N ALA A 11 -11.46 -3.97 2.72
CA ALA A 11 -12.48 -4.14 3.77
C ALA A 11 -13.00 -2.81 4.31
N CYS A 12 -12.57 -1.68 3.78
CA CYS A 12 -13.05 -0.36 4.15
C CYS A 12 -14.13 0.15 3.18
N THR A 13 -14.98 1.02 3.71
CA THR A 13 -15.85 1.90 2.94
C THR A 13 -15.36 3.34 3.09
N LEU A 14 -15.90 4.26 2.27
CA LEU A 14 -15.61 5.69 2.41
C LEU A 14 -15.98 6.22 3.81
N ASP A 15 -17.01 5.66 4.44
CA ASP A 15 -17.51 6.11 5.74
C ASP A 15 -16.63 5.67 6.92
N ASN A 16 -16.02 4.48 6.84
CA ASN A 16 -15.21 3.94 7.95
C ASN A 16 -13.69 4.03 7.72
N LEU A 17 -13.26 4.55 6.58
CA LEU A 17 -11.84 4.64 6.22
C LEU A 17 -11.02 5.43 7.27
N GLN A 18 -11.55 6.56 7.71
CA GLN A 18 -10.92 7.39 8.73
C GLN A 18 -10.77 6.62 10.06
N GLU A 19 -11.83 5.94 10.52
CA GLU A 19 -11.80 5.14 11.74
C GLU A 19 -10.76 4.01 11.65
N ALA A 20 -10.68 3.33 10.51
CA ALA A 20 -9.71 2.26 10.28
C ALA A 20 -8.25 2.75 10.40
N PHE A 21 -7.94 3.91 9.84
CA PHE A 21 -6.61 4.51 9.94
C PHE A 21 -6.28 4.97 11.37
N VAL A 22 -7.22 5.62 12.04
CA VAL A 22 -7.07 6.09 13.42
C VAL A 22 -6.87 4.90 14.37
N SER A 23 -7.68 3.85 14.24
CA SER A 23 -7.57 2.63 15.05
C SER A 23 -6.24 1.92 14.80
N GLY A 24 -5.85 1.75 13.53
CA GLY A 24 -4.58 1.12 13.17
C GLY A 24 -3.37 1.88 13.74
N MET A 25 -3.37 3.20 13.67
CA MET A 25 -2.30 3.99 14.24
C MET A 25 -2.29 3.93 15.77
N SER A 26 -3.46 3.95 16.41
CA SER A 26 -3.57 3.84 17.86
C SER A 26 -3.03 2.50 18.36
N GLU A 27 -3.40 1.40 17.72
CA GLU A 27 -2.92 0.06 18.04
C GLU A 27 -1.40 -0.07 17.87
N LEU A 28 -0.84 0.52 16.80
CA LEU A 28 0.61 0.55 16.59
C LEU A 28 1.35 1.31 17.67
N CYS A 29 0.84 2.47 18.08
CA CYS A 29 1.44 3.27 19.14
C CYS A 29 1.37 2.53 20.48
N ASP A 30 0.25 1.88 20.77
CA ASP A 30 0.08 1.07 21.99
C ASP A 30 1.03 -0.14 21.99
N LEU A 31 1.15 -0.83 20.87
CA LEU A 31 2.07 -1.96 20.72
C LEU A 31 3.52 -1.51 20.88
N HIS A 32 3.89 -0.38 20.29
CA HIS A 32 5.22 0.21 20.40
C HIS A 32 5.58 0.45 21.87
N GLY A 33 4.67 1.01 22.67
CA GLY A 33 4.89 1.26 24.10
C GLY A 33 5.07 -0.01 24.93
N ARG A 34 4.61 -1.16 24.44
CA ARG A 34 4.73 -2.46 25.12
C ARG A 34 5.89 -3.32 24.61
N THR A 35 6.62 -2.88 23.59
CA THR A 35 7.78 -3.64 23.11
C THR A 35 8.90 -3.61 24.12
N GLY A 36 9.17 -4.75 24.76
CA GLY A 36 10.36 -4.97 25.54
C GLY A 36 11.56 -5.15 24.64
N VAL A 37 12.54 -4.28 24.72
CA VAL A 37 13.88 -4.57 24.20
C VAL A 37 14.63 -5.20 25.37
N GLY A 38 15.12 -6.43 25.16
CA GLY A 38 15.94 -7.09 26.17
C GLY A 38 17.16 -6.27 26.55
N GLU A 39 17.84 -6.67 27.60
CA GLU A 39 19.04 -5.99 28.14
C GLU A 39 20.27 -6.12 27.21
N SER A 40 20.15 -6.76 26.04
CA SER A 40 21.25 -6.98 25.10
C SER A 40 21.90 -5.70 24.57
N GLY A 41 21.20 -4.56 24.65
CA GLY A 41 21.67 -3.30 24.06
C GLY A 41 21.69 -3.24 22.54
N GLU A 42 21.23 -4.30 21.87
CA GLU A 42 21.20 -4.39 20.39
C GLU A 42 20.12 -3.49 19.77
N TYR A 43 19.09 -3.15 20.53
CA TYR A 43 17.96 -2.33 20.06
C TYR A 43 17.76 -1.11 20.98
N LEU A 44 17.32 -0.03 20.37
CA LEU A 44 16.92 1.15 21.13
C LEU A 44 15.63 0.86 21.92
N THR A 45 15.53 1.45 23.08
CA THR A 45 14.30 1.40 23.89
C THR A 45 13.16 2.19 23.21
N PRO A 46 11.89 1.88 23.48
CA PRO A 46 10.75 2.61 22.90
C PRO A 46 10.79 4.12 23.12
N ASP A 47 11.40 4.58 24.21
CA ASP A 47 11.55 6.00 24.51
C ASP A 47 12.51 6.71 23.55
N LYS A 48 13.47 5.98 22.99
CA LYS A 48 14.48 6.49 22.05
C LYS A 48 14.11 6.19 20.60
N ASP A 49 13.54 5.02 20.34
CA ASP A 49 13.10 4.59 19.00
C ASP A 49 11.60 4.85 18.84
N ARG A 50 11.26 6.07 18.48
CA ARG A 50 9.88 6.54 18.30
C ARG A 50 9.41 6.34 16.85
N GLN A 51 9.45 5.09 16.35
CA GLN A 51 9.13 4.77 14.97
C GLN A 51 8.16 3.58 14.88
N VAL A 52 7.11 3.76 14.08
CA VAL A 52 6.16 2.71 13.66
C VAL A 52 5.91 2.86 12.17
N GLY A 53 5.21 1.92 11.53
CA GLY A 53 4.88 2.01 10.11
C GLY A 53 3.45 1.54 9.85
N LEU A 54 2.51 2.48 9.74
CA LEU A 54 1.17 2.21 9.22
C LEU A 54 1.19 2.32 7.71
N GLY A 55 0.81 1.24 7.04
CA GLY A 55 0.62 1.18 5.60
C GLY A 55 -0.77 0.72 5.23
N VAL A 56 -0.92 0.29 3.99
CA VAL A 56 -2.19 -0.18 3.43
C VAL A 56 -2.00 -1.44 2.60
N LEU A 57 -3.09 -2.17 2.39
CA LEU A 57 -3.20 -3.22 1.40
C LEU A 57 -4.59 -3.17 0.75
N GLY A 58 -4.77 -3.83 -0.39
CA GLY A 58 -6.07 -3.97 -1.02
C GLY A 58 -6.57 -2.71 -1.75
N LEU A 59 -5.67 -1.84 -2.24
CA LEU A 59 -6.09 -0.65 -2.99
C LEU A 59 -6.90 -1.01 -4.23
N SER A 60 -6.48 -2.00 -5.02
CA SER A 60 -7.23 -2.42 -6.23
C SER A 60 -8.65 -2.87 -5.89
N ASN A 61 -8.82 -3.60 -4.78
CA ASN A 61 -10.15 -4.02 -4.32
C ASN A 61 -11.02 -2.83 -3.92
N PHE A 62 -10.43 -1.84 -3.23
CA PHE A 62 -11.14 -0.61 -2.87
C PHE A 62 -11.58 0.16 -4.12
N LEU A 63 -10.68 0.39 -5.07
CA LEU A 63 -10.98 1.11 -6.31
C LEU A 63 -12.06 0.38 -7.12
N ARG A 64 -11.96 -0.95 -7.27
CA ARG A 64 -12.97 -1.77 -7.94
C ARG A 64 -14.37 -1.56 -7.37
N ARG A 65 -14.50 -1.53 -6.04
CA ARG A 65 -15.80 -1.34 -5.35
C ARG A 65 -16.52 -0.07 -5.77
N TYR A 66 -15.78 1.01 -6.01
CA TYR A 66 -16.33 2.30 -6.40
C TYR A 66 -16.25 2.58 -7.89
N GLY A 67 -15.84 1.60 -8.70
CA GLY A 67 -15.68 1.77 -10.15
C GLY A 67 -14.63 2.84 -10.52
N ILE A 68 -13.62 3.03 -9.69
CA ILE A 68 -12.56 4.02 -9.87
C ILE A 68 -11.38 3.35 -10.55
N THR A 69 -10.85 3.95 -11.62
CA THR A 69 -9.63 3.50 -12.26
C THR A 69 -8.40 4.04 -11.53
N TYR A 70 -7.25 3.35 -11.66
CA TYR A 70 -5.96 3.88 -11.17
C TYR A 70 -5.64 5.25 -11.75
N LYS A 71 -5.93 5.45 -13.03
CA LYS A 71 -5.72 6.72 -13.72
C LYS A 71 -6.51 7.86 -13.09
N ASP A 72 -7.82 7.65 -12.89
CA ASP A 72 -8.69 8.68 -12.31
C ASP A 72 -8.35 8.93 -10.85
N PHE A 73 -7.99 7.87 -10.11
CA PHE A 73 -7.58 8.00 -8.72
C PHE A 73 -6.28 8.78 -8.58
N GLY A 74 -5.26 8.49 -9.40
CA GLY A 74 -4.01 9.23 -9.40
C GLY A 74 -4.19 10.72 -9.69
N GLU A 75 -5.06 11.08 -10.63
CA GLU A 75 -5.38 12.48 -10.91
C GLU A 75 -6.14 13.14 -9.74
N ALA A 76 -7.07 12.43 -9.13
CA ALA A 76 -7.80 12.93 -7.96
C ALA A 76 -6.87 13.17 -6.76
N LEU A 77 -5.94 12.25 -6.50
CA LEU A 77 -4.91 12.40 -5.45
C LEU A 77 -4.04 13.65 -5.72
N ARG A 78 -3.63 13.84 -6.98
CA ARG A 78 -2.85 15.02 -7.38
C ARG A 78 -3.60 16.32 -7.10
N LEU A 79 -4.89 16.38 -7.45
CA LEU A 79 -5.72 17.54 -7.16
C LEU A 79 -5.79 17.83 -5.66
N VAL A 80 -5.99 16.81 -4.83
CA VAL A 80 -6.02 16.96 -3.36
C VAL A 80 -4.69 17.47 -2.83
N ASN A 81 -3.56 16.96 -3.32
CA ASN A 81 -2.23 17.45 -2.95
C ASN A 81 -1.99 18.91 -3.33
N LEU A 82 -2.67 19.41 -4.37
CA LEU A 82 -2.65 20.82 -4.80
C LEU A 82 -3.69 21.70 -4.08
N GLY A 83 -4.44 21.15 -3.12
CA GLY A 83 -5.49 21.87 -2.40
C GLY A 83 -6.83 21.99 -3.14
N HIS A 84 -7.04 21.14 -4.15
CA HIS A 84 -8.27 21.07 -4.92
C HIS A 84 -9.00 19.75 -4.65
N SER A 85 -10.24 19.64 -5.09
CA SER A 85 -10.97 18.37 -5.06
C SER A 85 -11.91 18.27 -6.27
N ALA A 86 -12.06 17.05 -6.78
CA ALA A 86 -13.07 16.72 -7.77
C ALA A 86 -14.33 16.20 -7.06
N SER A 87 -15.50 16.43 -7.67
CA SER A 87 -16.81 15.99 -7.13
C SER A 87 -17.23 14.60 -7.61
N ASN A 88 -16.37 13.91 -8.36
CA ASN A 88 -16.60 12.53 -8.79
C ASN A 88 -16.17 11.52 -7.72
N GLU A 89 -16.48 10.23 -7.94
CA GLU A 89 -16.15 9.14 -7.01
C GLU A 89 -14.64 9.10 -6.66
N ALA A 90 -13.77 9.30 -7.65
CA ALA A 90 -12.33 9.33 -7.44
C ALA A 90 -11.91 10.49 -6.52
N GLY A 91 -12.49 11.68 -6.73
CA GLY A 91 -12.24 12.84 -5.89
C GLY A 91 -12.72 12.66 -4.46
N ILE A 92 -13.89 12.07 -4.28
CA ILE A 92 -14.44 11.76 -2.95
C ILE A 92 -13.52 10.76 -2.24
N ALA A 93 -13.08 9.70 -2.93
CA ALA A 93 -12.17 8.71 -2.38
C ALA A 93 -10.80 9.29 -2.01
N ALA A 94 -10.24 10.16 -2.86
CA ALA A 94 -8.96 10.82 -2.60
C ALA A 94 -9.02 11.75 -1.36
N VAL A 95 -10.10 12.53 -1.22
CA VAL A 95 -10.34 13.37 -0.03
C VAL A 95 -10.52 12.53 1.23
N ALA A 96 -11.25 11.41 1.12
CA ALA A 96 -11.44 10.50 2.25
C ALA A 96 -10.12 9.89 2.72
N LEU A 97 -9.24 9.47 1.79
CA LEU A 97 -7.92 8.96 2.10
C LEU A 97 -7.04 10.03 2.75
N ASP A 98 -6.99 11.23 2.20
CA ASP A 98 -6.21 12.34 2.76
C ASP A 98 -6.62 12.65 4.20
N ARG A 99 -7.92 12.74 4.45
CA ARG A 99 -8.47 12.95 5.80
C ARG A 99 -8.08 11.81 6.75
N ALA A 100 -8.19 10.58 6.32
CA ALA A 100 -7.83 9.42 7.12
C ALA A 100 -6.35 9.43 7.50
N ILE A 101 -5.47 9.78 6.57
CA ILE A 101 -4.02 9.93 6.80
C ILE A 101 -3.75 11.05 7.82
N LEU A 102 -4.38 12.22 7.65
CA LEU A 102 -4.18 13.36 8.54
C LEU A 102 -4.64 13.07 9.98
N GLU A 103 -5.78 12.40 10.15
CA GLU A 103 -6.27 12.02 11.48
C GLU A 103 -5.37 10.96 12.15
N ALA A 104 -4.90 9.97 11.39
CA ALA A 104 -3.92 9.02 11.91
C ALA A 104 -2.59 9.71 12.28
N ALA A 105 -2.16 10.69 11.50
CA ALA A 105 -0.98 11.48 11.81
C ALA A 105 -1.10 12.24 13.14
N GLN A 106 -2.30 12.77 13.45
CA GLN A 106 -2.53 13.40 14.75
C GLN A 106 -2.35 12.41 15.91
N VAL A 107 -2.80 11.16 15.76
CA VAL A 107 -2.59 10.11 16.76
C VAL A 107 -1.09 9.85 16.95
N ALA A 108 -0.34 9.71 15.86
CA ALA A 108 1.11 9.50 15.91
C ALA A 108 1.84 10.68 16.58
N HIS A 109 1.51 11.91 16.24
CA HIS A 109 2.08 13.11 16.86
C HIS A 109 1.77 13.19 18.36
N LYS A 110 0.54 12.88 18.78
CA LYS A 110 0.16 12.83 20.21
C LYS A 110 0.97 11.78 20.98
N ASN A 111 1.41 10.74 20.30
CA ASN A 111 2.26 9.69 20.86
C ASN A 111 3.77 9.98 20.65
N ASN A 112 4.15 11.18 20.21
CA ASN A 112 5.53 11.61 19.97
C ASN A 112 6.28 10.71 18.97
N MET A 113 5.61 10.12 18.00
CA MET A 113 6.27 9.38 16.93
C MET A 113 7.02 10.35 16.01
N VAL A 114 8.23 9.97 15.60
CA VAL A 114 9.04 10.72 14.64
C VAL A 114 8.86 10.18 13.22
N ARG A 115 8.41 8.93 13.10
CA ARG A 115 8.00 8.27 11.84
C ARG A 115 6.85 7.33 12.14
N ALA A 116 5.84 7.32 11.27
CA ALA A 116 4.64 6.56 11.54
C ALA A 116 3.99 5.91 10.32
N PHE A 117 4.41 6.25 9.10
CA PHE A 117 3.86 5.69 7.87
C PHE A 117 4.92 4.97 7.05
N ALA A 118 4.58 3.78 6.59
CA ALA A 118 5.41 2.98 5.69
C ALA A 118 4.53 2.10 4.81
N ILE A 119 4.72 2.14 3.51
CA ILE A 119 4.10 1.18 2.58
C ILE A 119 5.06 -0.01 2.44
N ALA A 120 4.70 -1.12 3.05
CA ALA A 120 5.44 -2.38 2.96
C ALA A 120 4.80 -3.31 1.93
N PRO A 121 5.51 -4.33 1.41
CA PRO A 121 5.01 -5.17 0.30
C PRO A 121 3.75 -5.97 0.61
N THR A 122 3.47 -6.27 1.85
CA THR A 122 2.26 -6.94 2.38
C THR A 122 1.88 -8.29 1.76
N ALA A 123 2.77 -8.95 1.04
CA ALA A 123 2.46 -10.17 0.32
C ALA A 123 1.68 -11.19 1.15
N SER A 124 2.22 -11.64 2.28
CA SER A 124 1.56 -12.64 3.15
C SER A 124 0.30 -12.13 3.82
N CYS A 125 0.25 -10.86 4.20
CA CYS A 125 -0.93 -10.25 4.83
C CYS A 125 -2.09 -10.16 3.86
N SER A 126 -1.83 -9.71 2.63
CA SER A 126 -2.86 -9.52 1.61
C SER A 126 -3.55 -10.83 1.22
N TYR A 127 -2.79 -11.93 1.08
CA TYR A 127 -3.38 -13.24 0.71
C TYR A 127 -4.31 -13.82 1.76
N ARG A 128 -4.11 -13.47 3.00
CA ARG A 128 -4.95 -13.89 4.13
C ARG A 128 -6.14 -12.97 4.34
N SER A 129 -6.10 -11.80 3.73
CA SER A 129 -7.14 -10.78 3.86
C SER A 129 -8.21 -10.94 2.77
N ARG A 130 -9.43 -10.54 3.11
CA ARG A 130 -10.55 -10.50 2.18
C ARG A 130 -11.12 -9.09 2.13
N ASP A 131 -11.61 -8.73 0.96
CA ASP A 131 -12.44 -7.54 0.81
C ASP A 131 -13.88 -7.80 1.26
N LEU A 132 -14.72 -6.78 1.22
CA LEU A 132 -16.12 -6.88 1.64
C LEU A 132 -16.97 -7.82 0.76
N ASP A 133 -16.51 -8.14 -0.45
CA ASP A 133 -17.19 -9.05 -1.38
C ASP A 133 -16.61 -10.48 -1.30
N GLY A 134 -15.62 -10.72 -0.41
CA GLY A 134 -15.01 -12.02 -0.19
C GLY A 134 -13.83 -12.34 -1.11
N PHE A 135 -13.42 -11.44 -2.00
CA PHE A 135 -12.23 -11.61 -2.82
C PHE A 135 -10.95 -11.41 -2.00
N THR A 136 -9.86 -12.03 -2.42
CA THR A 136 -8.55 -11.80 -1.82
C THR A 136 -8.11 -10.36 -2.05
N CYS A 137 -7.50 -9.74 -1.05
CA CYS A 137 -6.96 -8.39 -1.18
C CYS A 137 -5.64 -8.40 -1.93
N THR A 138 -5.45 -7.40 -2.78
CA THR A 138 -4.20 -7.17 -3.48
C THR A 138 -3.12 -6.67 -2.53
N PRO A 139 -1.82 -6.97 -2.78
CA PRO A 139 -0.73 -6.40 -2.00
C PRO A 139 -0.68 -4.87 -2.10
N GLU A 140 -0.39 -4.22 -1.01
CA GLU A 140 -0.14 -2.77 -0.86
C GLU A 140 -1.04 -1.90 -1.76
N ILE A 141 -0.46 -0.99 -2.54
CA ILE A 141 -1.17 -0.11 -3.49
C ILE A 141 -1.01 -0.54 -4.95
N ALA A 142 -0.26 -1.60 -5.20
CA ALA A 142 0.01 -2.10 -6.55
C ALA A 142 -1.20 -2.83 -7.16
N PRO A 143 -1.47 -2.66 -8.46
CA PRO A 143 -2.39 -3.52 -9.16
C PRO A 143 -1.78 -4.92 -9.30
N PRO A 144 -2.60 -6.00 -9.28
CA PRO A 144 -2.06 -7.34 -9.41
C PRO A 144 -1.67 -7.63 -10.87
N ILE A 145 -0.82 -8.63 -11.05
CA ILE A 145 -0.40 -9.08 -12.38
C ILE A 145 -1.54 -9.75 -13.17
N ALA A 146 -2.45 -10.38 -12.44
CA ALA A 146 -3.65 -11.04 -12.99
C ALA A 146 -4.76 -11.06 -11.93
N ARG A 147 -6.01 -11.20 -12.37
CA ARG A 147 -7.20 -11.31 -11.49
C ARG A 147 -7.21 -12.59 -10.69
N THR A 148 -6.66 -13.65 -11.26
CA THR A 148 -6.55 -14.96 -10.61
C THR A 148 -5.12 -15.45 -10.75
N VAL A 149 -4.53 -15.88 -9.64
CA VAL A 149 -3.14 -16.34 -9.57
C VAL A 149 -3.08 -17.65 -8.81
N ASP A 150 -2.37 -18.64 -9.34
CA ASP A 150 -2.06 -19.85 -8.63
C ASP A 150 -0.83 -19.61 -7.76
N ARG A 151 -0.97 -19.90 -6.47
CA ARG A 151 0.12 -19.75 -5.50
C ARG A 151 0.49 -21.09 -4.93
N ASP A 152 1.77 -21.44 -5.02
CA ASP A 152 2.32 -22.55 -4.25
C ASP A 152 2.43 -22.14 -2.77
N SER A 153 1.77 -22.90 -1.91
CA SER A 153 1.78 -22.72 -0.46
C SER A 153 2.64 -23.79 0.23
N GLY A 154 3.57 -24.39 -0.49
CA GLY A 154 4.44 -25.45 0.00
C GLY A 154 3.64 -26.70 0.44
N GLU A 155 3.75 -27.09 1.72
CA GLU A 155 3.04 -28.27 2.27
C GLU A 155 1.51 -28.20 2.10
N PHE A 156 0.93 -27.04 1.90
CA PHE A 156 -0.52 -26.84 1.71
C PHE A 156 -0.94 -26.89 0.24
N GLY A 157 -0.01 -27.16 -0.68
CA GLY A 157 -0.25 -27.26 -2.12
C GLY A 157 -0.56 -25.94 -2.80
N VAL A 158 -0.93 -26.01 -4.08
CA VAL A 158 -1.30 -24.84 -4.87
C VAL A 158 -2.69 -24.34 -4.49
N LYS A 159 -2.78 -23.05 -4.13
CA LYS A 159 -4.05 -22.37 -3.86
C LYS A 159 -4.28 -21.29 -4.89
N GLN A 160 -5.48 -21.28 -5.46
CA GLN A 160 -5.89 -20.22 -6.34
C GLN A 160 -6.29 -18.97 -5.55
N VAL A 161 -5.66 -17.85 -5.88
CA VAL A 161 -5.97 -16.53 -5.33
C VAL A 161 -6.81 -15.79 -6.37
N ASN A 162 -7.97 -15.28 -5.96
CA ASN A 162 -8.89 -14.53 -6.80
C ASN A 162 -9.10 -13.13 -6.21
N TYR A 163 -8.66 -12.10 -6.94
CA TYR A 163 -8.78 -10.68 -6.56
C TYR A 163 -10.09 -10.03 -7.00
N GLY A 164 -10.94 -10.75 -7.72
CA GLY A 164 -12.14 -10.20 -8.34
C GLY A 164 -11.84 -9.46 -9.63
N ASP A 165 -12.79 -8.66 -10.09
CA ASP A 165 -12.67 -7.88 -11.32
C ASP A 165 -11.94 -6.53 -11.09
N VAL A 166 -10.69 -6.62 -10.64
CA VAL A 166 -9.80 -5.47 -10.45
C VAL A 166 -9.05 -5.14 -11.74
N GLU A 167 -8.58 -3.90 -11.89
CA GLU A 167 -7.61 -3.57 -12.94
C GLU A 167 -6.30 -4.32 -12.66
N ILE A 168 -5.73 -4.91 -13.69
CA ILE A 168 -4.42 -5.59 -13.61
C ILE A 168 -3.31 -4.68 -14.12
N ALA A 169 -2.05 -5.01 -13.82
CA ALA A 169 -0.88 -4.18 -14.12
C ALA A 169 -0.79 -3.76 -15.58
N SER A 170 -1.09 -4.66 -16.53
CA SER A 170 -1.08 -4.35 -17.96
C SER A 170 -2.21 -3.43 -18.44
N GLU A 171 -3.34 -3.40 -17.73
CA GLU A 171 -4.44 -2.48 -18.00
C GLU A 171 -4.17 -1.10 -17.42
N VAL A 172 -3.61 -1.04 -16.20
CA VAL A 172 -3.25 0.20 -15.51
C VAL A 172 -2.11 0.91 -16.21
N GLY A 173 -1.06 0.19 -16.57
CA GLY A 173 0.17 0.75 -17.10
C GLY A 173 1.05 1.43 -16.05
N TRP A 174 2.34 1.58 -16.38
CA TRP A 174 3.34 2.13 -15.47
C TRP A 174 3.03 3.56 -15.01
N ASP A 175 2.69 4.45 -15.94
CA ASP A 175 2.51 5.87 -15.64
C ASP A 175 1.34 6.12 -14.67
N ALA A 176 0.24 5.40 -14.83
CA ALA A 176 -0.91 5.54 -13.94
C ALA A 176 -0.61 4.98 -12.54
N TYR A 177 0.05 3.83 -12.46
CA TYR A 177 0.48 3.25 -11.19
C TYR A 177 1.48 4.15 -10.47
N LYS A 178 2.54 4.59 -11.17
CA LYS A 178 3.55 5.49 -10.63
C LYS A 178 2.93 6.77 -10.08
N ARG A 179 1.98 7.36 -10.80
CA ARG A 179 1.27 8.55 -10.33
C ARG A 179 0.54 8.29 -9.01
N VAL A 180 -0.20 7.20 -8.89
CA VAL A 180 -0.86 6.83 -7.62
C VAL A 180 0.17 6.68 -6.50
N ALA A 181 1.27 5.99 -6.75
CA ALA A 181 2.33 5.82 -5.77
C ALA A 181 2.93 7.16 -5.32
N ASP A 182 3.34 7.99 -6.25
CA ASP A 182 3.96 9.29 -5.96
C ASP A 182 3.01 10.23 -5.20
N GLU A 183 1.73 10.24 -5.58
CA GLU A 183 0.75 11.11 -4.92
C GLU A 183 0.37 10.63 -3.51
N ILE A 184 0.28 9.33 -3.29
CA ILE A 184 0.11 8.77 -1.93
C ILE A 184 1.35 9.08 -1.08
N MET A 185 2.56 8.91 -1.62
CA MET A 185 3.79 9.25 -0.91
C MET A 185 3.83 10.74 -0.55
N THR A 186 3.38 11.61 -1.44
CA THR A 186 3.25 13.06 -1.17
C THR A 186 2.28 13.33 -0.03
N MET A 187 1.12 12.65 0.01
CA MET A 187 0.19 12.78 1.14
C MET A 187 0.81 12.36 2.47
N LEU A 188 1.53 11.26 2.48
CA LEU A 188 2.20 10.75 3.68
C LEU A 188 3.35 11.66 4.11
N ASP A 189 4.15 12.16 3.17
CA ASP A 189 5.29 13.06 3.45
C ASP A 189 4.84 14.39 4.04
N ARG A 190 3.71 14.95 3.61
CA ARG A 190 3.11 16.16 4.17
C ARG A 190 2.82 16.07 5.68
N THR A 191 2.67 14.86 6.21
CA THR A 191 2.49 14.64 7.66
C THR A 191 3.78 14.82 8.45
N GLY A 192 4.94 14.82 7.79
CA GLY A 192 6.27 14.80 8.42
C GLY A 192 6.63 13.45 9.05
N LEU A 193 5.82 12.40 8.82
CA LEU A 193 5.94 11.10 9.50
C LEU A 193 6.25 9.95 8.53
N LEU A 194 6.54 10.22 7.27
CA LEU A 194 6.85 9.18 6.29
C LEU A 194 8.17 8.49 6.62
N HIS A 195 8.15 7.15 6.64
CA HIS A 195 9.35 6.33 6.75
C HIS A 195 9.86 5.90 5.37
N GLY A 196 8.99 5.31 4.56
CA GLY A 196 9.37 4.89 3.22
C GLY A 196 8.31 4.06 2.51
N TYR A 197 8.65 3.67 1.30
CA TYR A 197 7.83 2.86 0.42
C TYR A 197 8.67 1.79 -0.28
N SER A 198 8.27 0.54 -0.13
CA SER A 198 8.83 -0.59 -0.88
C SER A 198 7.99 -0.85 -2.12
N PHE A 199 8.60 -0.72 -3.26
CA PHE A 199 7.97 -0.65 -4.55
C PHE A 199 7.91 -2.00 -5.26
N ASN A 200 6.75 -2.34 -5.82
CA ASN A 200 6.57 -3.49 -6.71
C ASN A 200 6.50 -3.02 -8.18
N SER A 201 7.09 -3.79 -9.07
CA SER A 201 7.03 -3.51 -10.52
C SER A 201 6.92 -4.80 -11.35
N TRP A 202 6.65 -4.65 -12.64
CA TRP A 202 6.44 -5.74 -13.57
C TRP A 202 7.26 -5.51 -14.85
N SER A 203 8.08 -6.48 -15.25
CA SER A 203 9.03 -6.32 -16.35
C SER A 203 8.40 -6.26 -17.76
N ASP A 204 7.15 -6.67 -17.89
CA ASP A 204 6.39 -6.52 -19.13
C ASP A 204 5.69 -5.18 -19.29
N VAL A 205 5.52 -4.46 -18.19
CA VAL A 205 4.95 -3.11 -18.14
C VAL A 205 6.04 -2.05 -18.10
N VAL A 206 7.18 -2.39 -17.48
CA VAL A 206 8.29 -1.49 -17.24
C VAL A 206 9.54 -1.97 -17.97
N THR A 207 10.15 -1.09 -18.77
CA THR A 207 11.47 -1.33 -19.34
C THR A 207 12.55 -0.85 -18.38
N TYR A 208 13.33 -1.78 -17.81
CA TYR A 208 14.44 -1.48 -16.93
C TYR A 208 15.67 -1.03 -17.73
N ASN A 209 15.68 0.23 -18.12
CA ASN A 209 16.80 0.89 -18.79
C ASN A 209 17.38 2.03 -17.93
N GLU A 210 18.38 2.71 -18.44
CA GLU A 210 19.04 3.81 -17.73
C GLU A 210 18.04 4.94 -17.37
N ALA A 211 17.15 5.30 -18.29
CA ALA A 211 16.15 6.33 -18.04
C ALA A 211 15.17 5.94 -16.92
N PHE A 212 14.74 4.67 -16.86
CA PHE A 212 13.92 4.16 -15.74
C PHE A 212 14.67 4.25 -14.41
N ILE A 213 15.95 3.87 -14.39
CA ILE A 213 16.76 3.91 -13.18
C ILE A 213 16.92 5.35 -12.68
N GLU A 214 17.22 6.30 -13.59
CA GLU A 214 17.31 7.72 -13.24
C GLU A 214 16.00 8.27 -12.69
N GLU A 215 14.89 7.95 -13.32
CA GLU A 215 13.55 8.34 -12.86
C GLU A 215 13.24 7.74 -11.49
N TRP A 216 13.55 6.46 -11.30
CA TRP A 216 13.33 5.77 -10.02
C TRP A 216 14.17 6.35 -8.89
N LEU A 217 15.46 6.66 -9.14
CA LEU A 217 16.34 7.32 -8.17
C LEU A 217 15.85 8.71 -7.77
N GLY A 218 15.16 9.40 -8.66
CA GLY A 218 14.52 10.70 -8.37
C GLY A 218 13.15 10.62 -7.73
N SER A 219 12.61 9.42 -7.53
CA SER A 219 11.29 9.21 -6.94
C SER A 219 11.33 9.10 -5.41
N SER A 220 10.15 9.13 -4.77
CA SER A 220 10.00 8.91 -3.33
C SER A 220 10.10 7.43 -2.89
N GLN A 221 10.35 6.53 -3.83
CA GLN A 221 10.47 5.10 -3.58
C GLN A 221 11.80 4.76 -2.91
N THR A 222 11.77 3.98 -1.85
CA THR A 222 12.97 3.65 -1.07
C THR A 222 13.63 2.34 -1.49
N SER A 223 12.86 1.43 -2.06
CA SER A 223 13.37 0.13 -2.54
C SER A 223 12.48 -0.47 -3.61
N LEU A 224 13.10 -1.21 -4.53
CA LEU A 224 12.43 -2.12 -5.43
C LEU A 224 12.34 -3.48 -4.74
N TYR A 225 11.15 -3.88 -4.30
CA TYR A 225 11.00 -5.11 -3.52
C TYR A 225 11.13 -6.35 -4.39
N TYR A 226 10.36 -6.44 -5.45
CA TYR A 226 10.57 -7.42 -6.51
C TYR A 226 9.97 -6.99 -7.84
N SER A 227 10.52 -7.56 -8.88
CA SER A 227 10.05 -7.44 -10.25
C SER A 227 9.35 -8.72 -10.64
N LEU A 228 8.12 -8.62 -11.09
CA LEU A 228 7.37 -9.73 -11.65
C LEU A 228 7.52 -9.73 -13.17
N GLN A 229 7.74 -10.90 -13.73
CA GLN A 229 7.76 -11.08 -15.17
C GLN A 229 6.45 -11.70 -15.61
N VAL A 230 5.67 -10.98 -16.43
CA VAL A 230 4.53 -11.57 -17.10
C VAL A 230 5.05 -12.34 -18.30
N MET A 231 5.12 -13.63 -18.18
CA MET A 231 5.52 -14.52 -19.26
C MET A 231 4.28 -14.95 -20.03
N GLY A 232 4.13 -14.47 -21.27
CA GLY A 232 3.16 -14.99 -22.24
C GLY A 232 1.70 -15.09 -21.76
N ASP A 233 0.89 -15.90 -22.45
CA ASP A 233 -0.52 -16.09 -22.13
C ASP A 233 -0.81 -16.38 -20.66
N VAL A 234 -1.77 -15.66 -20.15
CA VAL A 234 -2.21 -15.46 -18.76
C VAL A 234 -2.49 -16.75 -17.96
N GLN A 235 -2.32 -17.93 -18.55
CA GLN A 235 -2.70 -19.20 -17.93
C GLN A 235 -1.58 -19.92 -17.16
N ASP A 236 -0.33 -19.47 -17.29
CA ASP A 236 0.81 -20.15 -16.64
C ASP A 236 1.49 -19.22 -15.65
N LYS A 237 0.90 -19.07 -14.46
CA LYS A 237 1.29 -18.08 -13.46
C LYS A 237 1.59 -18.68 -12.10
N SER A 238 2.23 -19.83 -12.11
CA SER A 238 2.53 -20.56 -10.87
C SER A 238 3.52 -19.86 -9.93
N ASP A 239 4.31 -18.90 -10.40
CA ASP A 239 5.45 -18.37 -9.63
C ASP A 239 5.45 -16.85 -9.39
N ALA A 240 4.31 -16.18 -9.53
CA ALA A 240 4.25 -14.73 -9.37
C ALA A 240 4.61 -14.23 -7.96
N TYR A 241 4.71 -15.14 -6.96
CA TYR A 241 4.98 -14.79 -5.57
C TYR A 241 5.64 -15.97 -4.81
N ALA A 242 6.70 -16.53 -5.34
CA ALA A 242 7.52 -17.49 -4.60
C ALA A 242 8.40 -16.78 -3.55
#